data_ec959c5ec4662eac74f50df7a4fb6bd8
#
_entry.id   ec959c5ec4662eac74f50df7a4fb6bd8
#
_cell.length_a   1.000
_cell.length_b   1.000
_cell.length_c   1.000
_cell.angle_alpha   90.00
_cell.angle_beta   90.00
_cell.angle_gamma   90.00
#
_symmetry.space_group_name_H-M   'P 1'
#
loop_
_entity.id
_entity.type
_entity.pdbx_description
1 polymer ?
#
loop_
_entity_poly.entity_id
_entity_poly.type
_entity_poly.pdbx_seq_one_letter_code
_entity_poly.pdbx_strand_id
1 'polypeptide(L)'
;MSVISGDRREHRAAKREARSGAGPTVAGIEPGVNPGATAKFGLFGEVLTIGLMMTVVALGVVTLPIALAAGIRHLRRFVAAEDSRAGLFWDDVRAGILPSLVVGVPAALIAGVLTLDVVLAGSGALPGGEVIAVVGWAGLLVLAVAILMAAGAWSPQQGWRAAVRE
;
A
#
# COMPACT_ATOMS: atom_id res chain seq x y z
N MET A 1 5.05 -7.20 -52.08
CA MET A 1 3.77 -7.21 -51.37
C MET A 1 3.91 -7.70 -49.89
N SER A 2 4.92 -7.25 -49.13
CA SER A 2 5.18 -7.77 -47.77
C SER A 2 5.16 -6.69 -46.64
N VAL A 3 4.92 -5.42 -46.95
CA VAL A 3 5.00 -4.30 -45.98
C VAL A 3 3.73 -4.16 -45.13
N ILE A 4 2.58 -4.59 -45.62
CA ILE A 4 1.28 -4.38 -44.95
C ILE A 4 1.04 -5.36 -43.77
N SER A 5 1.77 -6.47 -43.71
CA SER A 5 1.58 -7.45 -42.61
C SER A 5 2.35 -7.12 -41.35
N GLY A 6 3.45 -6.36 -41.45
CA GLY A 6 4.24 -5.89 -40.29
C GLY A 6 3.47 -4.89 -39.45
N ASP A 7 2.92 -3.88 -40.08
CA ASP A 7 2.19 -2.78 -39.45
C ASP A 7 0.99 -3.26 -38.59
N ARG A 8 0.25 -4.27 -39.05
CA ARG A 8 -0.87 -4.83 -38.24
C ARG A 8 -0.43 -5.62 -37.02
N ARG A 9 0.77 -6.22 -37.04
CA ARG A 9 1.32 -6.95 -35.91
C ARG A 9 1.85 -5.96 -34.85
N GLU A 10 2.50 -4.89 -35.30
CA GLU A 10 3.00 -3.82 -34.42
C GLU A 10 1.84 -3.06 -33.76
N HIS A 11 0.79 -2.72 -34.50
CA HIS A 11 -0.42 -2.13 -33.94
C HIS A 11 -1.14 -3.03 -32.90
N ARG A 12 -1.14 -4.34 -33.11
CA ARG A 12 -1.72 -5.30 -32.14
C ARG A 12 -0.83 -5.48 -30.90
N ALA A 13 0.50 -5.42 -31.07
CA ALA A 13 1.43 -5.44 -29.96
C ALA A 13 1.30 -4.17 -29.10
N ALA A 14 1.33 -2.99 -29.72
CA ALA A 14 1.14 -1.71 -29.04
C ALA A 14 -0.22 -1.63 -28.31
N LYS A 15 -1.28 -2.18 -28.89
CA LYS A 15 -2.61 -2.23 -28.25
C LYS A 15 -2.69 -3.23 -27.08
N ARG A 16 -1.87 -4.28 -27.09
CA ARG A 16 -1.73 -5.22 -25.97
C ARG A 16 -0.90 -4.59 -24.85
N GLU A 17 0.18 -3.89 -25.17
CA GLU A 17 1.00 -3.14 -24.22
C GLU A 17 0.20 -2.02 -23.55
N ALA A 18 -0.58 -1.25 -24.32
CA ALA A 18 -1.48 -0.23 -23.77
C ALA A 18 -2.58 -0.80 -22.83
N ARG A 19 -2.94 -2.07 -23.00
CA ARG A 19 -3.92 -2.77 -22.14
C ARG A 19 -3.28 -3.48 -20.94
N SER A 20 -1.97 -3.70 -20.95
CA SER A 20 -1.28 -4.42 -19.88
C SER A 20 -1.04 -3.58 -18.61
N GLY A 21 -1.34 -2.27 -18.65
CA GLY A 21 -1.10 -1.36 -17.53
C GLY A 21 0.39 -1.09 -17.26
N ALA A 22 1.29 -1.67 -18.05
CA ALA A 22 2.67 -1.23 -18.09
C ALA A 22 2.67 0.20 -18.64
N GLY A 23 3.13 1.17 -17.84
CA GLY A 23 3.14 2.58 -18.22
C GLY A 23 3.78 2.81 -19.59
N PRO A 24 3.56 3.98 -20.22
CA PRO A 24 3.97 4.24 -21.60
C PRO A 24 5.49 4.10 -21.75
N THR A 25 5.92 2.99 -22.32
CA THR A 25 7.26 2.84 -22.86
C THR A 25 7.33 3.70 -24.12
N VAL A 26 7.83 4.92 -24.00
CA VAL A 26 8.13 5.76 -25.15
C VAL A 26 9.37 5.16 -25.81
N ALA A 27 9.20 4.53 -26.97
CA ALA A 27 10.29 3.96 -27.72
C ALA A 27 11.36 5.03 -27.98
N GLY A 28 12.59 4.81 -27.49
CA GLY A 28 13.74 5.67 -27.73
C GLY A 28 14.21 6.55 -26.57
N ILE A 29 13.55 6.51 -25.40
CA ILE A 29 14.04 7.18 -24.18
C ILE A 29 14.55 6.09 -23.23
N GLU A 30 15.80 6.18 -22.80
CA GLU A 30 16.31 5.30 -21.74
C GLU A 30 15.41 5.44 -20.51
N PRO A 31 14.97 4.31 -19.91
CA PRO A 31 14.11 4.36 -18.74
C PRO A 31 14.83 5.09 -17.61
N GLY A 32 14.25 6.18 -17.10
CA GLY A 32 14.73 6.83 -15.89
C GLY A 32 14.67 5.92 -14.67
N VAL A 33 15.17 6.39 -13.53
CA VAL A 33 15.21 5.63 -12.26
C VAL A 33 13.81 5.14 -11.83
N ASN A 34 12.76 5.88 -12.20
CA ASN A 34 11.36 5.54 -11.88
C ASN A 34 10.45 5.78 -13.11
N PRO A 35 10.51 4.92 -14.14
CA PRO A 35 9.81 5.15 -15.40
C PRO A 35 8.28 5.21 -15.27
N GLY A 36 7.69 4.47 -14.32
CA GLY A 36 6.24 4.50 -14.06
C GLY A 36 5.73 5.83 -13.47
N ALA A 37 6.60 6.61 -12.84
CA ALA A 37 6.25 7.90 -12.24
C ALA A 37 6.27 9.07 -13.23
N THR A 38 6.73 8.90 -14.46
CA THR A 38 6.86 9.98 -15.46
C THR A 38 5.50 10.45 -15.99
N ALA A 39 4.50 9.58 -16.01
CA ALA A 39 3.13 9.90 -16.41
C ALA A 39 2.31 10.32 -15.20
N LYS A 40 2.28 11.62 -14.87
CA LYS A 40 1.60 12.17 -13.67
C LYS A 40 0.13 11.74 -13.55
N PHE A 41 -0.62 11.70 -14.64
CA PHE A 41 -2.02 11.25 -14.65
C PHE A 41 -2.15 9.74 -14.42
N GLY A 42 -1.24 8.94 -14.99
CA GLY A 42 -1.19 7.50 -14.74
C GLY A 42 -0.88 7.19 -13.27
N LEU A 43 0.12 7.88 -12.71
CA LEU A 43 0.45 7.74 -11.29
C LEU A 43 -0.71 8.17 -10.37
N PHE A 44 -1.38 9.27 -10.68
CA PHE A 44 -2.54 9.73 -9.90
C PHE A 44 -3.69 8.71 -9.94
N GLY A 45 -4.03 8.19 -11.13
CA GLY A 45 -5.06 7.16 -11.27
C GLY A 45 -4.72 5.88 -10.52
N GLU A 46 -3.45 5.46 -10.58
CA GLU A 46 -2.98 4.26 -9.88
C GLU A 46 -3.03 4.43 -8.36
N VAL A 47 -2.56 5.57 -7.85
CA VAL A 47 -2.63 5.89 -6.40
C VAL A 47 -4.07 5.92 -5.92
N LEU A 48 -4.99 6.48 -6.70
CA LEU A 48 -6.41 6.51 -6.36
C LEU A 48 -7.01 5.10 -6.31
N THR A 49 -6.73 4.30 -7.33
CA THR A 49 -7.24 2.92 -7.45
C THR A 49 -6.72 2.05 -6.32
N ILE A 50 -5.40 2.08 -6.06
CA ILE A 50 -4.83 1.29 -4.98
C ILE A 50 -5.28 1.79 -3.61
N GLY A 51 -5.45 3.11 -3.43
CA GLY A 51 -6.01 3.70 -2.22
C GLY A 51 -7.40 3.18 -1.92
N LEU A 52 -8.27 3.05 -2.93
CA LEU A 52 -9.59 2.47 -2.78
C LEU A 52 -9.53 0.99 -2.40
N MET A 53 -8.69 0.20 -3.07
CA MET A 53 -8.49 -1.21 -2.74
C MET A 53 -7.96 -1.40 -1.31
N MET A 54 -6.98 -0.58 -0.91
CA MET A 54 -6.46 -0.58 0.46
C MET A 54 -7.54 -0.25 1.48
N THR A 55 -8.40 0.73 1.19
CA THR A 55 -9.50 1.12 2.07
C THR A 55 -10.48 -0.04 2.28
N VAL A 56 -10.85 -0.75 1.21
CA VAL A 56 -11.72 -1.92 1.31
C VAL A 56 -11.12 -3.01 2.22
N VAL A 57 -9.83 -3.31 2.07
CA VAL A 57 -9.14 -4.29 2.92
C VAL A 57 -9.00 -3.77 4.35
N ALA A 58 -8.75 -2.48 4.54
CA ALA A 58 -8.55 -1.84 5.84
C ALA A 58 -9.85 -1.63 6.65
N LEU A 59 -11.03 -1.82 6.05
CA LEU A 59 -12.32 -1.78 6.79
C LEU A 59 -12.35 -2.77 7.96
N GLY A 60 -11.67 -3.90 7.85
CA GLY A 60 -11.38 -4.72 9.00
C GLY A 60 -10.12 -4.20 9.70
N VAL A 61 -10.24 -3.31 10.66
CA VAL A 61 -9.12 -2.60 11.35
C VAL A 61 -7.89 -3.49 11.59
N VAL A 62 -8.11 -4.76 11.94
CA VAL A 62 -7.04 -5.76 12.16
C VAL A 62 -6.29 -6.13 10.87
N THR A 63 -6.86 -5.88 9.70
CA THR A 63 -6.24 -6.14 8.39
C THR A 63 -5.50 -4.92 7.83
N LEU A 64 -5.50 -3.80 8.55
CA LEU A 64 -4.79 -2.58 8.16
C LEU A 64 -3.31 -2.83 7.79
N PRO A 65 -2.52 -3.61 8.57
CA PRO A 65 -1.11 -3.84 8.22
C PRO A 65 -0.94 -4.48 6.85
N ILE A 66 -1.75 -5.49 6.49
CA ILE A 66 -1.63 -6.13 5.17
C ILE A 66 -2.16 -5.24 4.05
N ALA A 67 -3.20 -4.43 4.30
CA ALA A 67 -3.68 -3.46 3.32
C ALA A 67 -2.57 -2.47 2.93
N LEU A 68 -1.86 -1.92 3.93
CA LEU A 68 -0.72 -1.03 3.73
C LEU A 68 0.43 -1.74 3.02
N ALA A 69 0.82 -2.93 3.46
CA ALA A 69 1.92 -3.69 2.88
C ALA A 69 1.69 -4.03 1.40
N ALA A 70 0.50 -4.55 1.07
CA ALA A 70 0.13 -4.85 -0.31
C ALA A 70 0.07 -3.59 -1.18
N GLY A 71 -0.47 -2.48 -0.65
CA GLY A 71 -0.52 -1.20 -1.34
C GLY A 71 0.86 -0.60 -1.62
N ILE A 72 1.75 -0.59 -0.61
CA ILE A 72 3.13 -0.10 -0.77
C ILE A 72 3.87 -0.93 -1.83
N ARG A 73 3.74 -2.26 -1.80
CA ARG A 73 4.37 -3.13 -2.79
C ARG A 73 3.83 -2.90 -4.19
N HIS A 74 2.52 -2.74 -4.33
CA HIS A 74 1.90 -2.44 -5.61
C HIS A 74 2.44 -1.13 -6.20
N LEU A 75 2.46 -0.05 -5.40
CA LEU A 75 3.01 1.23 -5.84
C LEU A 75 4.50 1.18 -6.18
N ARG A 76 5.30 0.41 -5.43
CA ARG A 76 6.72 0.20 -5.76
C ARG A 76 6.90 -0.46 -7.12
N ARG A 77 6.10 -1.51 -7.43
CA ARG A 77 6.10 -2.16 -8.75
C ARG A 77 5.72 -1.16 -9.85
N PHE A 78 4.66 -0.39 -9.63
CA PHE A 78 4.21 0.62 -10.60
C PHE A 78 5.29 1.67 -10.89
N VAL A 79 5.90 2.24 -9.84
CA VAL A 79 6.97 3.24 -9.97
C VAL A 79 8.19 2.66 -10.67
N ALA A 80 8.51 1.39 -10.45
CA ALA A 80 9.59 0.67 -11.13
C ALA A 80 9.24 0.24 -12.57
N ALA A 81 8.02 0.53 -13.05
CA ALA A 81 7.47 0.05 -14.31
C ALA A 81 7.49 -1.49 -14.46
N GLU A 82 7.35 -2.18 -13.34
CA GLU A 82 7.14 -3.62 -13.29
C GLU A 82 5.66 -3.95 -13.50
N ASP A 83 5.35 -5.27 -13.60
CA ASP A 83 3.95 -5.72 -13.66
C ASP A 83 3.19 -5.32 -12.38
N SER A 84 2.24 -4.41 -12.52
CA SER A 84 1.45 -3.84 -11.42
C SER A 84 -0.06 -4.13 -11.58
N ARG A 85 -0.41 -5.33 -12.11
CA ARG A 85 -1.82 -5.72 -12.22
C ARG A 85 -2.49 -5.79 -10.84
N ALA A 86 -3.75 -5.35 -10.77
CA ALA A 86 -4.56 -5.41 -9.56
C ALA A 86 -4.64 -6.83 -8.95
N GLY A 87 -4.50 -7.89 -9.78
CA GLY A 87 -4.41 -9.28 -9.32
C GLY A 87 -3.26 -9.50 -8.33
N LEU A 88 -2.10 -8.90 -8.57
CA LEU A 88 -0.93 -9.05 -7.68
C LEU A 88 -1.16 -8.42 -6.30
N PHE A 89 -1.93 -7.33 -6.22
CA PHE A 89 -2.35 -6.76 -4.93
C PHE A 89 -3.19 -7.78 -4.13
N TRP A 90 -4.17 -8.40 -4.78
CA TRP A 90 -5.01 -9.41 -4.12
C TRP A 90 -4.26 -10.68 -3.75
N ASP A 91 -3.25 -11.07 -4.53
CA ASP A 91 -2.38 -12.21 -4.21
C ASP A 91 -1.54 -11.89 -2.97
N ASP A 92 -0.99 -10.67 -2.86
CA ASP A 92 -0.27 -10.20 -1.67
C ASP A 92 -1.20 -10.16 -0.44
N VAL A 93 -2.43 -9.66 -0.59
CA VAL A 93 -3.42 -9.66 0.49
C VAL A 93 -3.75 -11.08 0.96
N ARG A 94 -4.04 -12.00 0.03
CA ARG A 94 -4.35 -13.40 0.37
C ARG A 94 -3.19 -14.10 1.07
N ALA A 95 -1.96 -13.87 0.59
CA ALA A 95 -0.76 -14.45 1.18
C ALA A 95 -0.49 -13.92 2.60
N GLY A 96 -0.78 -12.64 2.84
CA GLY A 96 -0.43 -11.95 4.06
C GLY A 96 -1.56 -11.78 5.09
N ILE A 97 -2.85 -12.03 4.75
CA ILE A 97 -3.97 -11.68 5.62
C ILE A 97 -3.95 -12.44 6.96
N LEU A 98 -3.77 -13.75 6.94
CA LEU A 98 -3.70 -14.55 8.17
C LEU A 98 -2.44 -14.25 8.99
N PRO A 99 -1.23 -14.24 8.40
CA PRO A 99 -0.04 -13.87 9.14
C PRO A 99 -0.06 -12.43 9.69
N SER A 100 -0.76 -11.50 9.03
CA SER A 100 -0.86 -10.11 9.51
C SER A 100 -1.65 -9.95 10.79
N LEU A 101 -2.52 -10.90 11.15
CA LEU A 101 -3.31 -10.86 12.38
C LEU A 101 -2.42 -10.84 13.63
N VAL A 102 -1.22 -11.45 13.56
CA VAL A 102 -0.23 -11.42 14.65
C VAL A 102 0.20 -9.99 14.99
N VAL A 103 0.22 -9.10 14.02
CA VAL A 103 0.54 -7.68 14.19
C VAL A 103 -0.74 -6.85 14.31
N GLY A 104 -1.73 -7.12 13.48
CA GLY A 104 -2.96 -6.35 13.38
C GLY A 104 -3.84 -6.41 14.63
N VAL A 105 -3.96 -7.58 15.25
CA VAL A 105 -4.79 -7.73 16.47
C VAL A 105 -4.18 -6.96 17.65
N PRO A 106 -2.90 -7.12 18.02
CA PRO A 106 -2.30 -6.31 19.06
C PRO A 106 -2.35 -4.81 18.75
N ALA A 107 -2.07 -4.42 17.52
CA ALA A 107 -2.13 -3.02 17.11
C ALA A 107 -3.53 -2.42 17.26
N ALA A 108 -4.58 -3.16 16.86
CA ALA A 108 -5.97 -2.72 17.02
C ALA A 108 -6.37 -2.59 18.49
N LEU A 109 -5.93 -3.51 19.36
CA LEU A 109 -6.18 -3.45 20.80
C LEU A 109 -5.49 -2.23 21.43
N ILE A 110 -4.20 -2.01 21.12
CA ILE A 110 -3.44 -0.84 21.61
C ILE A 110 -4.10 0.45 21.11
N ALA A 111 -4.44 0.53 19.82
CA ALA A 111 -5.13 1.69 19.27
C ALA A 111 -6.48 1.94 19.95
N GLY A 112 -7.24 0.89 20.24
CA GLY A 112 -8.52 0.96 20.94
C GLY A 112 -8.37 1.52 22.36
N VAL A 113 -7.40 1.03 23.13
CA VAL A 113 -7.11 1.53 24.48
C VAL A 113 -6.70 2.99 24.43
N LEU A 114 -5.71 3.35 23.59
CA LEU A 114 -5.24 4.74 23.46
C LEU A 114 -6.35 5.69 23.00
N THR A 115 -7.22 5.24 22.09
CA THR A 115 -8.37 6.05 21.65
C THR A 115 -9.36 6.25 22.79
N LEU A 116 -9.62 5.21 23.58
CA LEU A 116 -10.49 5.31 24.77
C LEU A 116 -9.90 6.30 25.78
N ASP A 117 -8.60 6.23 26.05
CA ASP A 117 -7.91 7.16 26.96
C ASP A 117 -8.05 8.61 26.47
N VAL A 118 -7.86 8.87 25.18
CA VAL A 118 -8.03 10.20 24.58
C VAL A 118 -9.47 10.70 24.74
N VAL A 119 -10.46 9.84 24.48
CA VAL A 119 -11.88 10.20 24.61
C VAL A 119 -12.25 10.49 26.05
N LEU A 120 -11.83 9.65 26.99
CA LEU A 120 -12.05 9.84 28.44
C LEU A 120 -11.36 11.11 28.94
N ALA A 121 -10.14 11.37 28.53
CA ALA A 121 -9.40 12.58 28.88
C ALA A 121 -10.10 13.84 28.36
N GLY A 122 -10.66 13.79 27.15
CA GLY A 122 -11.41 14.90 26.57
C GLY A 122 -12.79 15.14 27.18
N SER A 123 -13.36 14.16 27.90
CA SER A 123 -14.67 14.31 28.58
C SER A 123 -14.64 15.18 29.83
N GLY A 124 -13.45 15.55 30.34
CA GLY A 124 -13.28 16.31 31.57
C GLY A 124 -13.48 15.48 32.85
N ALA A 125 -13.75 14.18 32.73
CA ALA A 125 -13.98 13.29 33.89
C ALA A 125 -12.69 12.93 34.64
N LEU A 126 -11.53 13.12 34.01
CA LEU A 126 -10.24 12.72 34.57
C LEU A 126 -9.41 13.93 35.02
N PRO A 127 -8.91 13.97 36.27
CA PRO A 127 -7.94 14.96 36.67
C PRO A 127 -6.63 14.76 35.86
N GLY A 128 -6.09 15.82 35.29
CA GLY A 128 -4.93 15.76 34.40
C GLY A 128 -5.22 15.21 33.00
N GLY A 129 -6.48 15.23 32.56
CA GLY A 129 -6.93 14.74 31.23
C GLY A 129 -6.11 15.28 30.06
N GLU A 130 -5.66 16.55 30.12
CA GLU A 130 -4.82 17.13 29.05
C GLU A 130 -3.52 16.36 28.83
N VAL A 131 -2.83 15.96 29.90
CA VAL A 131 -1.58 15.19 29.83
C VAL A 131 -1.87 13.79 29.27
N ILE A 132 -2.94 13.15 29.74
CA ILE A 132 -3.36 11.83 29.26
C ILE A 132 -3.69 11.89 27.76
N ALA A 133 -4.41 12.93 27.31
CA ALA A 133 -4.73 13.11 25.90
C ALA A 133 -3.46 13.26 25.04
N VAL A 134 -2.49 14.08 25.48
CA VAL A 134 -1.22 14.25 24.75
C VAL A 134 -0.46 12.93 24.65
N VAL A 135 -0.36 12.17 25.73
CA VAL A 135 0.29 10.85 25.72
C VAL A 135 -0.45 9.87 24.81
N GLY A 136 -1.78 9.87 24.85
CA GLY A 136 -2.61 9.03 23.99
C GLY A 136 -2.41 9.32 22.49
N TRP A 137 -2.42 10.61 22.10
CA TRP A 137 -2.14 11.02 20.73
C TRP A 137 -0.71 10.69 20.29
N ALA A 138 0.28 10.91 21.14
CA ALA A 138 1.66 10.54 20.87
C ALA A 138 1.80 9.02 20.66
N GLY A 139 1.15 8.22 21.52
CA GLY A 139 1.10 6.77 21.39
C GLY A 139 0.47 6.30 20.08
N LEU A 140 -0.66 6.89 19.67
CA LEU A 140 -1.32 6.59 18.38
C LEU A 140 -0.41 6.93 17.19
N LEU A 141 0.30 8.07 17.27
CA LEU A 141 1.25 8.45 16.20
C LEU A 141 2.41 7.45 16.10
N VAL A 142 3.01 7.08 17.24
CA VAL A 142 4.10 6.08 17.27
C VAL A 142 3.61 4.75 16.71
N LEU A 143 2.42 4.30 17.11
CA LEU A 143 1.82 3.06 16.60
C LEU A 143 1.60 3.13 15.08
N ALA A 144 1.08 4.24 14.57
CA ALA A 144 0.87 4.43 13.14
C ALA A 144 2.19 4.36 12.36
N VAL A 145 3.23 5.03 12.84
CA VAL A 145 4.57 4.99 12.23
C VAL A 145 5.14 3.57 12.26
N ALA A 146 5.04 2.87 13.39
CA ALA A 146 5.54 1.50 13.52
C ALA A 146 4.83 0.55 12.53
N ILE A 147 3.50 0.66 12.38
CA ILE A 147 2.75 -0.13 11.40
C ILE A 147 3.20 0.19 9.97
N LEU A 148 3.42 1.46 9.63
CA LEU A 148 3.89 1.88 8.31
C LEU A 148 5.29 1.34 8.01
N MET A 149 6.20 1.39 8.97
CA MET A 149 7.56 0.83 8.82
C MET A 149 7.49 -0.68 8.60
N ALA A 150 6.77 -1.41 9.45
CA ALA A 150 6.60 -2.85 9.32
C ALA A 150 5.92 -3.24 7.98
N ALA A 151 4.90 -2.48 7.55
CA ALA A 151 4.27 -2.69 6.25
C ALA A 151 5.21 -2.43 5.07
N GLY A 152 6.10 -1.44 5.20
CA GLY A 152 7.12 -1.12 4.20
C GLY A 152 8.21 -2.19 4.08
N ALA A 153 8.55 -2.86 5.18
CA ALA A 153 9.55 -3.92 5.24
C ALA A 153 8.96 -5.31 4.88
N TRP A 154 7.64 -5.47 4.94
CA TRP A 154 7.00 -6.76 4.72
C TRP A 154 7.18 -7.29 3.29
N SER A 155 7.46 -8.60 3.19
CA SER A 155 7.39 -9.36 1.94
C SER A 155 6.85 -10.77 2.22
N PRO A 156 6.21 -11.46 1.23
CA PRO A 156 5.72 -12.83 1.40
C PRO A 156 6.81 -13.82 1.79
N GLN A 157 8.06 -13.56 1.40
CA GLN A 157 9.21 -14.43 1.67
C GLN A 157 9.74 -14.27 3.10
N GLN A 158 9.78 -13.05 3.61
CA GLN A 158 10.34 -12.73 4.93
C GLN A 158 9.28 -12.82 6.05
N GLY A 159 8.02 -12.53 5.71
CA GLY A 159 6.91 -12.53 6.65
C GLY A 159 6.94 -11.39 7.67
N TRP A 160 5.93 -11.35 8.56
CA TRP A 160 5.73 -10.26 9.52
C TRP A 160 6.74 -10.25 10.66
N ARG A 161 7.28 -11.42 11.04
CA ARG A 161 8.27 -11.50 12.14
C ARG A 161 9.59 -10.81 11.80
N ALA A 162 10.01 -10.86 10.56
CA ALA A 162 11.19 -10.12 10.09
C ALA A 162 10.87 -8.62 9.99
N ALA A 163 9.74 -8.27 9.38
CA ALA A 163 9.32 -6.89 9.18
C ALA A 163 9.15 -6.05 10.46
N VAL A 164 8.84 -6.68 11.60
CA VAL A 164 8.71 -5.97 12.90
C VAL A 164 10.05 -5.81 13.62
N ARG A 165 11.09 -6.55 13.20
CA ARG A 165 12.41 -6.48 13.83
C ARG A 165 13.36 -5.47 13.18
N GLU A 166 13.04 -5.05 11.97
CA GLU A 166 13.76 -3.99 11.25
C GLU A 166 13.26 -2.60 11.67
#